data_b3478b32e67ca4daec917377a99959d8
#
_entry.id   b3478b32e67ca4daec917377a99959d8
#
_cell.length_a   1.000
_cell.length_b   1.000
_cell.length_c   1.000
_cell.angle_alpha   90.00
_cell.angle_beta   90.00
_cell.angle_gamma   90.00
#
_symmetry.space_group_name_H-M   'P 1'
#
loop_
_entity.id
_entity.type
_entity.pdbx_description
1 polymer ?
#
loop_
_entity_poly.entity_id
_entity_poly.type
_entity_poly.pdbx_seq_one_letter_code
_entity_poly.pdbx_strand_id
1 'polypeptide(L)'
;MKIYNGYNRLNENYTLLTDDYEYKMANGYIVSRKENEEVVFDIFFRKVPNGGGYAIMAGLDKVIAYMENLKFGSREIDYFKRKGYPETLINYLKNFKFTGDMYAIPDGTPVFPNEPIITIKAPLIEAQIIETALLAIVNGAMEHATGARRIIEATPKNVGVMEFGARRADGLDAANDSSIYGIMAGCFGTSNCMAADMLNMKAIGTMAHSWIESFDTELEAFKEFAKTYPENCILLVDTYDTLKSGIPNAIKTFKYMEENNLPTNNIGVRIDSGDLAYLSKETRKMLSDAGFPQAKICLSNGLTAETIESLITQGAEFDTLGVGDNISKPDGRMGCVYKEVALKQNGEWIPKIKLSNDTIKIVNPGHKKLYRAFDKDTGFAIADIMANRNEKIKRENLLIVSPQDYLKRTTINNFELKELQQTIYKDGELVYNDPTIEEKRVYCDKEMAKIYPEVKRTRMPHEYYVDGTKEYVDFKNNLIEETRKLVKENKNA
;
A
#
# COMPACT_ATOMS: atom_id res chain seq x y z
N MET A 1 -4.95 26.78 2.37
CA MET A 1 -4.14 26.17 1.29
C MET A 1 -4.11 24.69 1.57
N LYS A 2 -4.47 23.80 0.63
CA LYS A 2 -4.29 22.35 0.83
C LYS A 2 -2.79 22.10 0.91
N ILE A 3 -2.34 21.49 2.00
CA ILE A 3 -0.92 21.23 2.26
C ILE A 3 -0.41 20.13 1.33
N TYR A 4 -1.24 19.13 1.09
CA TYR A 4 -0.98 18.01 0.18
C TYR A 4 -2.14 17.84 -0.80
N ASN A 5 -1.79 17.58 -2.04
CA ASN A 5 -2.74 17.29 -3.10
C ASN A 5 -2.18 16.14 -3.96
N GLY A 6 -2.88 15.02 -4.02
CA GLY A 6 -2.51 13.85 -4.81
C GLY A 6 -2.22 14.18 -6.28
N TYR A 7 -2.90 15.15 -6.85
CA TYR A 7 -2.67 15.59 -8.23
C TYR A 7 -1.25 16.11 -8.51
N ASN A 8 -0.55 16.58 -7.49
CA ASN A 8 0.82 17.09 -7.61
C ASN A 8 1.89 16.00 -7.44
N ARG A 9 1.47 14.73 -7.28
CA ARG A 9 2.38 13.59 -7.12
C ARG A 9 3.14 13.22 -8.40
N LEU A 10 2.59 13.55 -9.57
CA LEU A 10 3.18 13.23 -10.86
C LEU A 10 3.90 14.46 -11.44
N ASN A 11 5.20 14.30 -11.63
CA ASN A 11 6.06 15.35 -12.21
C ASN A 11 6.03 15.35 -13.74
N GLU A 12 5.57 14.26 -14.36
CA GLU A 12 5.54 14.06 -15.81
C GLU A 12 4.18 13.59 -16.30
N ASN A 13 3.92 13.77 -17.59
CA ASN A 13 2.77 13.16 -18.25
C ASN A 13 3.07 11.70 -18.60
N TYR A 14 2.42 10.77 -17.94
CA TYR A 14 2.56 9.33 -18.11
C TYR A 14 1.54 8.72 -19.10
N THR A 15 0.91 9.51 -19.97
CA THR A 15 -0.10 9.04 -20.95
C THR A 15 0.42 7.91 -21.86
N LEU A 16 1.73 7.92 -22.19
CA LEU A 16 2.35 6.85 -22.97
C LEU A 16 2.83 5.65 -22.14
N LEU A 17 2.64 5.64 -20.83
CA LEU A 17 2.92 4.48 -19.99
C LEU A 17 1.81 3.43 -20.14
N THR A 18 1.83 2.75 -21.27
CA THR A 18 0.82 1.80 -21.70
C THR A 18 1.51 0.73 -22.55
N ASP A 19 1.17 -0.52 -22.35
CA ASP A 19 1.69 -1.62 -23.18
C ASP A 19 1.14 -1.55 -24.61
N ASP A 20 1.98 -1.78 -25.60
CA ASP A 20 1.64 -1.65 -27.04
C ASP A 20 0.40 -2.46 -27.46
N TYR A 21 0.17 -3.61 -26.83
CA TYR A 21 -1.02 -4.44 -27.15
C TYR A 21 -2.34 -3.70 -26.86
N GLU A 22 -2.37 -2.80 -25.89
CA GLU A 22 -3.56 -2.02 -25.54
C GLU A 22 -3.96 -1.10 -26.69
N TYR A 23 -2.99 -0.42 -27.32
CA TYR A 23 -3.23 0.40 -28.52
C TYR A 23 -3.60 -0.45 -29.75
N LYS A 24 -3.00 -1.64 -29.91
CA LYS A 24 -3.37 -2.56 -31.00
C LYS A 24 -4.79 -3.07 -30.84
N MET A 25 -5.18 -3.42 -29.61
CA MET A 25 -6.56 -3.82 -29.31
C MET A 25 -7.53 -2.66 -29.51
N ALA A 26 -7.17 -1.43 -29.04
CA ALA A 26 -7.98 -0.24 -29.25
C ALA A 26 -8.28 0.01 -30.73
N ASN A 27 -7.27 -0.09 -31.61
CA ASN A 27 -7.48 0.02 -33.05
C ASN A 27 -8.38 -1.12 -33.57
N GLY A 28 -8.20 -2.34 -33.10
CA GLY A 28 -9.04 -3.48 -33.44
C GLY A 28 -10.51 -3.26 -33.06
N TYR A 29 -10.76 -2.67 -31.90
CA TYR A 29 -12.12 -2.32 -31.45
C TYR A 29 -12.77 -1.26 -32.33
N ILE A 30 -12.01 -0.22 -32.77
CA ILE A 30 -12.50 0.80 -33.71
C ILE A 30 -12.90 0.14 -35.05
N VAL A 31 -12.01 -0.67 -35.63
CA VAL A 31 -12.26 -1.35 -36.91
C VAL A 31 -13.47 -2.30 -36.82
N SER A 32 -13.67 -2.93 -35.66
CA SER A 32 -14.77 -3.84 -35.39
C SER A 32 -16.06 -3.15 -34.91
N ARG A 33 -16.06 -1.80 -34.80
CA ARG A 33 -17.18 -0.97 -34.30
C ARG A 33 -17.63 -1.32 -32.89
N LYS A 34 -16.64 -1.59 -32.01
CA LYS A 34 -16.83 -1.95 -30.59
C LYS A 34 -16.38 -0.86 -29.62
N GLU A 35 -15.88 0.25 -30.14
CA GLU A 35 -15.28 1.34 -29.36
C GLU A 35 -16.21 1.94 -28.29
N ASN A 36 -17.53 1.85 -28.53
CA ASN A 36 -18.57 2.38 -27.65
C ASN A 36 -19.24 1.30 -26.77
N GLU A 37 -18.81 0.04 -26.86
CA GLU A 37 -19.34 -1.01 -25.96
C GLU A 37 -18.88 -0.69 -24.52
N GLU A 38 -19.82 -0.67 -23.57
CA GLU A 38 -19.48 -0.48 -22.16
C GLU A 38 -18.98 -1.79 -21.54
N VAL A 39 -17.91 -1.70 -20.75
CA VAL A 39 -17.30 -2.83 -20.05
C VAL A 39 -17.12 -2.56 -18.57
N VAL A 40 -16.93 -3.62 -17.81
CA VAL A 40 -16.47 -3.55 -16.41
C VAL A 40 -15.18 -4.32 -16.27
N PHE A 41 -14.15 -3.67 -15.76
CA PHE A 41 -12.88 -4.27 -15.35
C PHE A 41 -12.69 -4.16 -13.84
N ASP A 42 -12.06 -5.17 -13.24
CA ASP A 42 -11.62 -5.12 -11.85
C ASP A 42 -10.12 -5.23 -11.73
N ILE A 43 -9.55 -4.44 -10.82
CA ILE A 43 -8.21 -4.66 -10.27
C ILE A 43 -8.34 -5.46 -8.99
N PHE A 44 -7.57 -6.53 -8.86
CA PHE A 44 -7.46 -7.36 -7.66
C PHE A 44 -6.11 -8.07 -7.61
N PHE A 45 -5.73 -8.60 -6.45
CA PHE A 45 -4.55 -9.45 -6.29
C PHE A 45 -4.95 -10.83 -5.79
N ARG A 46 -4.05 -11.83 -5.94
CA ARG A 46 -4.37 -13.23 -5.63
C ARG A 46 -3.74 -13.75 -4.35
N LYS A 47 -2.64 -13.13 -3.91
CA LYS A 47 -1.89 -13.52 -2.73
C LYS A 47 -1.30 -12.28 -2.07
N VAL A 48 -1.28 -12.27 -0.76
CA VAL A 48 -0.51 -11.29 0.00
C VAL A 48 0.97 -11.68 -0.08
N PRO A 49 1.90 -10.73 -0.31
CA PRO A 49 3.33 -10.99 -0.28
C PRO A 49 3.78 -11.64 1.03
N ASN A 50 4.80 -12.51 0.96
CA ASN A 50 5.44 -13.16 2.11
C ASN A 50 4.51 -13.93 3.05
N GLY A 51 3.39 -14.44 2.53
CA GLY A 51 2.42 -15.18 3.35
C GLY A 51 1.73 -14.33 4.42
N GLY A 52 1.69 -13.01 4.25
CA GLY A 52 0.94 -12.11 5.12
C GLY A 52 -0.56 -12.37 5.07
N GLY A 53 -1.29 -11.97 6.11
CA GLY A 53 -2.74 -12.15 6.19
C GLY A 53 -3.56 -11.05 5.54
N TYR A 54 -2.96 -9.90 5.21
CA TYR A 54 -3.62 -8.72 4.63
C TYR A 54 -2.66 -7.89 3.79
N ALA A 55 -3.21 -7.03 2.95
CA ALA A 55 -2.49 -5.92 2.32
C ALA A 55 -3.18 -4.58 2.70
N ILE A 56 -2.51 -3.46 2.48
CA ILE A 56 -3.08 -2.12 2.66
C ILE A 56 -3.35 -1.50 1.29
N MET A 57 -4.58 -1.09 1.05
CA MET A 57 -4.93 -0.33 -0.15
C MET A 57 -4.19 1.00 -0.14
N ALA A 58 -3.52 1.32 -1.26
CA ALA A 58 -2.75 2.53 -1.43
C ALA A 58 -2.60 2.90 -2.91
N GLY A 59 -2.36 4.17 -3.18
CA GLY A 59 -2.06 4.68 -4.51
C GLY A 59 -3.23 5.36 -5.21
N LEU A 60 -4.40 5.47 -4.57
CA LEU A 60 -5.56 6.13 -5.17
C LEU A 60 -5.29 7.60 -5.50
N ASP A 61 -4.50 8.28 -4.68
CA ASP A 61 -4.04 9.65 -4.92
C ASP A 61 -3.24 9.77 -6.24
N LYS A 62 -2.37 8.80 -6.54
CA LYS A 62 -1.62 8.77 -7.81
C LYS A 62 -2.49 8.32 -8.99
N VAL A 63 -3.42 7.40 -8.77
CA VAL A 63 -4.42 7.02 -9.78
C VAL A 63 -5.22 8.25 -10.20
N ILE A 64 -5.72 9.02 -9.24
CA ILE A 64 -6.44 10.29 -9.52
C ILE A 64 -5.53 11.27 -10.27
N ALA A 65 -4.30 11.46 -9.82
CA ALA A 65 -3.34 12.33 -10.49
C ALA A 65 -3.05 11.89 -11.94
N TYR A 66 -2.94 10.60 -12.19
CA TYR A 66 -2.78 10.05 -13.53
C TYR A 66 -4.02 10.32 -14.40
N MET A 67 -5.21 10.03 -13.90
CA MET A 67 -6.46 10.20 -14.65
C MET A 67 -6.73 11.68 -15.01
N GLU A 68 -6.47 12.61 -14.10
CA GLU A 68 -6.61 14.05 -14.34
C GLU A 68 -5.59 14.60 -15.36
N ASN A 69 -4.45 13.94 -15.51
CA ASN A 69 -3.40 14.33 -16.46
C ASN A 69 -3.42 13.48 -17.76
N LEU A 70 -4.29 12.50 -17.87
CA LEU A 70 -4.37 11.58 -19.01
C LEU A 70 -4.91 12.31 -20.25
N LYS A 71 -4.00 12.64 -21.16
CA LYS A 71 -4.35 13.31 -22.44
C LYS A 71 -3.30 13.05 -23.49
N PHE A 72 -3.75 12.89 -24.73
CA PHE A 72 -2.89 12.72 -25.91
C PHE A 72 -2.64 14.08 -26.56
N GLY A 73 -1.63 14.79 -26.08
CA GLY A 73 -1.18 16.06 -26.66
C GLY A 73 -0.36 15.89 -27.94
N SER A 74 0.24 16.97 -28.43
CA SER A 74 1.05 16.95 -29.66
C SER A 74 2.19 15.94 -29.59
N ARG A 75 2.89 15.83 -28.45
CA ARG A 75 4.00 14.90 -28.23
C ARG A 75 3.57 13.44 -28.43
N GLU A 76 2.47 13.04 -27.81
CA GLU A 76 1.92 11.70 -27.87
C GLU A 76 1.43 11.37 -29.27
N ILE A 77 0.67 12.26 -29.89
CA ILE A 77 0.17 12.12 -31.27
C ILE A 77 1.32 12.03 -32.27
N ASP A 78 2.39 12.81 -32.13
CA ASP A 78 3.56 12.73 -32.99
C ASP A 78 4.34 11.42 -32.81
N TYR A 79 4.33 10.83 -31.62
CA TYR A 79 4.86 9.49 -31.39
C TYR A 79 4.11 8.46 -32.25
N PHE A 80 2.78 8.42 -32.19
CA PHE A 80 1.96 7.46 -32.96
C PHE A 80 2.15 7.63 -34.46
N LYS A 81 2.17 8.87 -34.98
CA LYS A 81 2.44 9.15 -36.39
C LYS A 81 3.82 8.66 -36.84
N ARG A 82 4.88 9.00 -36.10
CA ARG A 82 6.25 8.58 -36.42
C ARG A 82 6.47 7.10 -36.38
N LYS A 83 5.67 6.38 -35.55
CA LYS A 83 5.73 4.93 -35.42
C LYS A 83 4.79 4.19 -36.37
N GLY A 84 4.03 4.91 -37.19
CA GLY A 84 3.17 4.32 -38.23
C GLY A 84 1.91 3.65 -37.69
N TYR A 85 1.39 4.11 -36.56
CA TYR A 85 0.10 3.65 -36.06
C TYR A 85 -1.03 4.08 -37.00
N PRO A 86 -2.14 3.29 -37.11
CA PRO A 86 -3.26 3.60 -37.99
C PRO A 86 -3.89 4.96 -37.70
N GLU A 87 -4.27 5.68 -38.75
CA GLU A 87 -4.90 7.00 -38.62
C GLU A 87 -6.25 6.95 -37.88
N THR A 88 -6.96 5.82 -37.94
CA THR A 88 -8.17 5.58 -37.16
C THR A 88 -7.93 5.69 -35.65
N LEU A 89 -6.88 5.03 -35.17
CA LEU A 89 -6.46 5.12 -33.75
C LEU A 89 -6.00 6.54 -33.40
N ILE A 90 -5.15 7.15 -34.25
CA ILE A 90 -4.64 8.51 -34.00
C ILE A 90 -5.77 9.52 -33.85
N ASN A 91 -6.78 9.42 -34.70
CA ASN A 91 -7.95 10.31 -34.67
C ASN A 91 -8.83 10.08 -33.42
N TYR A 92 -8.96 8.84 -32.94
CA TYR A 92 -9.62 8.55 -31.69
C TYR A 92 -8.85 9.17 -30.51
N LEU A 93 -7.53 8.93 -30.44
CA LEU A 93 -6.69 9.42 -29.34
C LEU A 93 -6.61 10.95 -29.24
N LYS A 94 -6.65 11.69 -30.35
CA LYS A 94 -6.73 13.16 -30.33
C LYS A 94 -7.90 13.73 -29.54
N ASN A 95 -9.02 12.98 -29.50
CA ASN A 95 -10.26 13.38 -28.83
C ASN A 95 -10.52 12.55 -27.56
N PHE A 96 -9.51 11.80 -27.12
CA PHE A 96 -9.66 10.92 -25.96
C PHE A 96 -10.00 11.73 -24.70
N LYS A 97 -11.03 11.28 -24.01
CA LYS A 97 -11.41 11.69 -22.67
C LYS A 97 -11.95 10.46 -21.96
N PHE A 98 -11.58 10.26 -20.71
CA PHE A 98 -12.24 9.25 -19.89
C PHE A 98 -13.66 9.74 -19.55
N THR A 99 -14.66 8.92 -19.83
CA THR A 99 -16.08 9.23 -19.62
C THR A 99 -16.79 8.23 -18.70
N GLY A 100 -16.02 7.24 -18.19
CA GLY A 100 -16.53 6.16 -17.38
C GLY A 100 -16.72 6.48 -15.90
N ASP A 101 -17.16 5.47 -15.17
CA ASP A 101 -17.21 5.44 -13.71
C ASP A 101 -16.00 4.67 -13.16
N MET A 102 -15.44 5.13 -12.04
CA MET A 102 -14.44 4.42 -11.26
C MET A 102 -14.91 4.29 -9.82
N TYR A 103 -14.83 3.07 -9.31
CA TYR A 103 -15.10 2.74 -7.90
C TYR A 103 -13.84 2.17 -7.29
N ALA A 104 -13.45 2.59 -6.10
CA ALA A 104 -12.25 2.11 -5.42
C ALA A 104 -12.44 1.99 -3.92
N ILE A 105 -11.71 1.06 -3.31
CA ILE A 105 -11.54 0.99 -1.85
C ILE A 105 -10.64 2.16 -1.44
N PRO A 106 -10.97 2.93 -0.39
CA PRO A 106 -10.13 4.05 0.07
C PRO A 106 -8.73 3.61 0.52
N ASP A 107 -7.73 4.45 0.26
CA ASP A 107 -6.38 4.25 0.77
C ASP A 107 -6.37 4.08 2.30
N GLY A 108 -5.50 3.22 2.81
CA GLY A 108 -5.39 2.87 4.24
C GLY A 108 -6.33 1.72 4.67
N THR A 109 -7.23 1.26 3.80
CA THR A 109 -8.09 0.11 4.12
C THR A 109 -7.30 -1.20 4.05
N PRO A 110 -7.35 -2.09 5.06
CA PRO A 110 -6.87 -3.45 4.90
C PRO A 110 -7.72 -4.21 3.87
N VAL A 111 -7.06 -4.87 2.92
CA VAL A 111 -7.69 -5.59 1.80
C VAL A 111 -7.11 -6.99 1.67
N PHE A 112 -7.87 -7.88 1.01
CA PHE A 112 -7.55 -9.30 0.99
C PHE A 112 -7.56 -9.85 -0.44
N PRO A 113 -6.99 -11.04 -0.70
CA PRO A 113 -6.95 -11.63 -2.04
C PRO A 113 -8.33 -11.80 -2.68
N ASN A 114 -8.39 -11.56 -4.00
CA ASN A 114 -9.57 -11.71 -4.85
C ASN A 114 -10.70 -10.68 -4.66
N GLU A 115 -10.47 -9.64 -3.86
CA GLU A 115 -11.37 -8.49 -3.75
C GLU A 115 -11.21 -7.55 -4.95
N PRO A 116 -12.28 -7.02 -5.53
CA PRO A 116 -12.20 -5.92 -6.49
C PRO A 116 -11.80 -4.63 -5.76
N ILE A 117 -10.50 -4.31 -5.74
CA ILE A 117 -9.99 -3.11 -5.04
C ILE A 117 -10.28 -1.83 -5.83
N ILE A 118 -10.24 -1.91 -7.16
CA ILE A 118 -10.72 -0.85 -8.07
C ILE A 118 -11.59 -1.50 -9.13
N THR A 119 -12.73 -0.89 -9.43
CA THR A 119 -13.63 -1.30 -10.52
C THR A 119 -13.79 -0.14 -11.49
N ILE A 120 -13.53 -0.38 -12.77
CA ILE A 120 -13.71 0.57 -13.87
C ILE A 120 -14.92 0.13 -14.69
N LYS A 121 -15.88 1.04 -14.88
CA LYS A 121 -17.00 0.87 -15.81
C LYS A 121 -16.93 1.98 -16.84
N ALA A 122 -16.57 1.66 -18.07
CA ALA A 122 -16.31 2.67 -19.11
C ALA A 122 -16.50 2.09 -20.53
N PRO A 123 -16.50 2.93 -21.58
CA PRO A 123 -16.29 2.45 -22.93
C PRO A 123 -15.03 1.59 -23.05
N LEU A 124 -15.09 0.56 -23.89
CA LEU A 124 -14.09 -0.52 -23.96
C LEU A 124 -12.64 -0.01 -24.15
N ILE A 125 -12.43 0.96 -25.04
CA ILE A 125 -11.10 1.51 -25.30
C ILE A 125 -10.61 2.32 -24.09
N GLU A 126 -11.47 3.11 -23.47
CA GLU A 126 -11.12 3.94 -22.30
C GLU A 126 -10.69 3.06 -21.12
N ALA A 127 -11.43 1.96 -20.89
CA ALA A 127 -11.09 0.99 -19.85
C ALA A 127 -9.77 0.24 -20.17
N GLN A 128 -9.49 -0.05 -21.44
CA GLN A 128 -8.33 -0.84 -21.84
C GLN A 128 -7.01 -0.09 -21.69
N ILE A 129 -6.92 1.17 -22.17
CA ILE A 129 -5.63 1.87 -22.26
C ILE A 129 -5.08 2.41 -20.94
N ILE A 130 -5.81 2.27 -19.85
CA ILE A 130 -5.38 2.68 -18.51
C ILE A 130 -4.81 1.51 -17.69
N GLU A 131 -4.87 0.28 -18.18
CA GLU A 131 -4.49 -0.95 -17.47
C GLU A 131 -3.08 -0.86 -16.90
N THR A 132 -2.08 -0.67 -17.76
CA THR A 132 -0.66 -0.70 -17.37
C THR A 132 -0.33 0.36 -16.33
N ALA A 133 -0.80 1.59 -16.51
CA ALA A 133 -0.50 2.69 -15.58
C ALA A 133 -1.15 2.46 -14.21
N LEU A 134 -2.43 2.06 -14.18
CA LEU A 134 -3.11 1.78 -12.92
C LEU A 134 -2.44 0.65 -12.15
N LEU A 135 -2.08 -0.43 -12.83
CA LEU A 135 -1.40 -1.57 -12.21
C LEU A 135 -0.03 -1.19 -11.67
N ALA A 136 0.77 -0.41 -12.41
CA ALA A 136 2.07 0.06 -11.97
C ALA A 136 1.97 0.91 -10.70
N ILE A 137 1.01 1.84 -10.66
CA ILE A 137 0.77 2.71 -9.50
C ILE A 137 0.36 1.89 -8.28
N VAL A 138 -0.68 1.06 -8.42
CA VAL A 138 -1.31 0.35 -7.29
C VAL A 138 -0.37 -0.72 -6.72
N ASN A 139 0.35 -1.47 -7.57
CA ASN A 139 1.32 -2.46 -7.11
C ASN A 139 2.39 -1.81 -6.21
N GLY A 140 3.06 -0.76 -6.69
CA GLY A 140 4.13 -0.11 -5.93
C GLY A 140 3.63 0.53 -4.63
N ALA A 141 2.52 1.26 -4.69
CA ALA A 141 1.94 1.92 -3.52
C ALA A 141 1.52 0.92 -2.43
N MET A 142 0.81 -0.15 -2.81
CA MET A 142 0.37 -1.19 -1.88
C MET A 142 1.55 -1.99 -1.30
N GLU A 143 2.62 -2.24 -2.08
CA GLU A 143 3.83 -2.89 -1.57
C GLU A 143 4.44 -2.09 -0.42
N HIS A 144 4.67 -0.79 -0.62
CA HIS A 144 5.23 0.10 0.41
C HIS A 144 4.33 0.21 1.65
N ALA A 145 3.04 0.46 1.45
CA ALA A 145 2.08 0.59 2.55
C ALA A 145 1.94 -0.71 3.36
N THR A 146 1.89 -1.86 2.67
CA THR A 146 1.78 -3.18 3.33
C THR A 146 3.05 -3.52 4.10
N GLY A 147 4.23 -3.29 3.51
CA GLY A 147 5.52 -3.49 4.15
C GLY A 147 5.65 -2.66 5.44
N ALA A 148 5.35 -1.36 5.34
CA ALA A 148 5.36 -0.46 6.50
C ALA A 148 4.35 -0.91 7.57
N ARG A 149 3.11 -1.24 7.18
CA ARG A 149 2.09 -1.64 8.15
C ARG A 149 2.45 -2.93 8.90
N ARG A 150 3.07 -3.90 8.25
CA ARG A 150 3.57 -5.11 8.93
C ARG A 150 4.61 -4.79 10.01
N ILE A 151 5.52 -3.87 9.73
CA ILE A 151 6.49 -3.36 10.70
C ILE A 151 5.76 -2.72 11.90
N ILE A 152 4.78 -1.85 11.63
CA ILE A 152 4.00 -1.16 12.67
C ILE A 152 3.23 -2.15 13.55
N GLU A 153 2.57 -3.17 12.96
CA GLU A 153 1.82 -4.17 13.73
C GLU A 153 2.72 -5.07 14.60
N ALA A 154 3.97 -5.31 14.20
CA ALA A 154 4.96 -6.04 14.98
C ALA A 154 5.62 -5.19 16.08
N THR A 155 5.47 -3.87 16.02
CA THR A 155 6.11 -2.92 16.94
C THR A 155 5.21 -2.64 18.15
N PRO A 156 5.73 -2.59 19.39
CA PRO A 156 4.95 -2.20 20.57
C PRO A 156 4.33 -0.81 20.40
N LYS A 157 3.11 -0.61 20.86
CA LYS A 157 2.33 0.64 20.65
C LYS A 157 2.99 1.91 21.18
N ASN A 158 3.87 1.79 22.14
CA ASN A 158 4.63 2.91 22.72
C ASN A 158 5.95 3.21 21.97
N VAL A 159 6.28 2.43 20.96
CA VAL A 159 7.51 2.56 20.16
C VAL A 159 7.19 3.17 18.81
N GLY A 160 7.87 4.25 18.46
CA GLY A 160 7.70 4.89 17.16
C GLY A 160 8.59 4.26 16.07
N VAL A 161 8.06 4.16 14.85
CA VAL A 161 8.81 3.72 13.66
C VAL A 161 9.08 4.90 12.75
N MET A 162 10.35 5.10 12.39
CA MET A 162 10.84 6.09 11.43
C MET A 162 11.13 5.41 10.09
N GLU A 163 10.70 6.02 8.99
CA GLU A 163 11.01 5.58 7.64
C GLU A 163 12.39 6.14 7.22
N PHE A 164 13.35 5.28 6.92
CA PHE A 164 14.73 5.60 6.54
C PHE A 164 15.16 4.97 5.20
N GLY A 165 14.18 4.60 4.36
CA GLY A 165 14.39 3.75 3.20
C GLY A 165 14.67 4.47 1.89
N ALA A 166 14.53 5.80 1.78
CA ALA A 166 14.60 6.52 0.50
C ALA A 166 15.82 6.14 -0.35
N ARG A 167 17.02 6.04 0.25
CA ARG A 167 18.26 5.67 -0.45
C ARG A 167 18.34 4.20 -0.91
N ARG A 168 17.36 3.37 -0.55
CA ARG A 168 17.29 1.92 -0.85
C ARG A 168 16.20 1.59 -1.86
N ALA A 169 15.36 2.56 -2.20
CA ALA A 169 14.25 2.39 -3.14
C ALA A 169 14.72 2.17 -4.58
N ASP A 170 13.86 1.57 -5.40
CA ASP A 170 14.11 1.28 -6.81
C ASP A 170 13.83 2.52 -7.69
N GLY A 171 14.49 3.64 -7.43
CA GLY A 171 14.39 4.88 -8.17
C GLY A 171 13.77 6.04 -7.38
N LEU A 172 13.78 7.26 -7.96
CA LEU A 172 13.44 8.49 -7.26
C LEU A 172 11.96 8.55 -6.88
N ASP A 173 11.06 8.14 -7.78
CA ASP A 173 9.62 8.09 -7.50
C ASP A 173 9.32 7.08 -6.40
N ALA A 174 9.91 5.88 -6.48
CA ALA A 174 9.76 4.86 -5.44
C ALA A 174 10.30 5.33 -4.07
N ALA A 175 11.36 6.15 -4.04
CA ALA A 175 11.87 6.73 -2.80
C ALA A 175 10.86 7.68 -2.14
N ASN A 176 10.17 8.51 -2.92
CA ASN A 176 9.11 9.37 -2.40
C ASN A 176 7.86 8.57 -1.99
N ASP A 177 7.46 7.61 -2.83
CA ASP A 177 6.31 6.76 -2.57
C ASP A 177 6.46 5.95 -1.29
N SER A 178 7.62 5.32 -1.09
CA SER A 178 7.90 4.55 0.13
C SER A 178 7.79 5.40 1.40
N SER A 179 8.29 6.64 1.34
CA SER A 179 8.19 7.56 2.46
C SER A 179 6.74 7.98 2.72
N ILE A 180 5.99 8.35 1.69
CA ILE A 180 4.61 8.85 1.82
C ILE A 180 3.67 7.72 2.26
N TYR A 181 3.74 6.55 1.63
CA TYR A 181 2.91 5.41 2.01
C TYR A 181 3.36 4.76 3.32
N GLY A 182 4.65 4.90 3.69
CA GLY A 182 5.15 4.56 5.01
C GLY A 182 4.50 5.41 6.12
N ILE A 183 4.40 6.73 5.92
CA ILE A 183 3.68 7.64 6.84
C ILE A 183 2.20 7.28 6.89
N MET A 184 1.55 7.08 5.75
CA MET A 184 0.15 6.66 5.68
C MET A 184 -0.11 5.34 6.45
N ALA A 185 0.83 4.42 6.38
CA ALA A 185 0.72 3.12 7.05
C ALA A 185 1.05 3.14 8.55
N GLY A 186 1.54 4.27 9.10
CA GLY A 186 1.74 4.44 10.54
C GLY A 186 3.13 4.87 10.98
N CYS A 187 4.11 5.06 10.09
CA CYS A 187 5.39 5.68 10.48
C CYS A 187 5.16 7.11 10.96
N PHE A 188 5.84 7.52 12.04
CA PHE A 188 5.64 8.86 12.60
C PHE A 188 6.50 9.94 11.92
N GLY A 189 7.45 9.55 11.06
CA GLY A 189 8.29 10.48 10.32
C GLY A 189 9.16 9.78 9.28
N THR A 190 9.74 10.57 8.38
CA THR A 190 10.65 10.11 7.32
C THR A 190 11.94 10.94 7.31
N SER A 191 13.03 10.33 6.86
CA SER A 191 14.30 11.04 6.59
C SER A 191 14.36 11.67 5.19
N ASN A 192 13.38 11.41 4.34
CA ASN A 192 13.28 11.95 3.00
C ASN A 192 12.75 13.38 3.04
N CYS A 193 13.63 14.37 2.84
CA CYS A 193 13.27 15.79 2.89
C CYS A 193 12.21 16.16 1.83
N MET A 194 12.24 15.55 0.63
CA MET A 194 11.27 15.84 -0.42
C MET A 194 9.87 15.34 -0.02
N ALA A 195 9.76 14.13 0.48
CA ALA A 195 8.50 13.60 0.98
C ALA A 195 7.99 14.38 2.19
N ALA A 196 8.89 14.76 3.11
CA ALA A 196 8.54 15.57 4.28
C ALA A 196 8.00 16.95 3.87
N ASP A 197 8.62 17.62 2.89
CA ASP A 197 8.13 18.89 2.33
C ASP A 197 6.75 18.72 1.70
N MET A 198 6.56 17.70 0.86
CA MET A 198 5.26 17.38 0.26
C MET A 198 4.15 17.16 1.29
N LEU A 199 4.48 16.61 2.46
CA LEU A 199 3.56 16.34 3.56
C LEU A 199 3.49 17.49 4.58
N ASN A 200 4.22 18.58 4.36
CA ASN A 200 4.39 19.68 5.29
C ASN A 200 4.82 19.22 6.70
N MET A 201 5.76 18.29 6.73
CA MET A 201 6.35 17.72 7.94
C MET A 201 7.81 18.17 8.07
N LYS A 202 8.37 18.10 9.28
CA LYS A 202 9.82 18.17 9.46
C LYS A 202 10.42 16.80 9.17
N ALA A 203 11.42 16.72 8.29
CA ALA A 203 12.21 15.51 8.12
C ALA A 203 12.93 15.16 9.42
N ILE A 204 13.05 13.88 9.70
CA ILE A 204 13.69 13.35 10.90
C ILE A 204 14.91 12.53 10.54
N GLY A 205 15.88 12.49 11.45
CA GLY A 205 17.11 11.74 11.26
C GLY A 205 18.11 12.05 12.35
N THR A 206 19.26 11.41 12.24
CA THR A 206 20.39 11.61 13.15
C THR A 206 21.61 12.02 12.34
N MET A 207 22.76 11.44 12.61
CA MET A 207 23.99 11.58 11.84
C MET A 207 24.33 10.27 11.11
N ALA A 208 25.28 10.32 10.18
CA ALA A 208 25.94 9.14 9.60
C ALA A 208 27.31 8.91 10.24
N HIS A 209 27.91 7.71 10.07
CA HIS A 209 29.24 7.40 10.55
C HIS A 209 30.30 8.39 10.02
N SER A 210 30.16 8.86 8.79
CA SER A 210 31.05 9.85 8.18
C SER A 210 31.13 11.20 8.94
N TRP A 211 30.06 11.58 9.69
CA TRP A 211 30.14 12.72 10.59
C TRP A 211 31.20 12.48 11.68
N ILE A 212 31.16 11.29 12.30
CA ILE A 212 32.09 10.92 13.39
C ILE A 212 33.51 10.80 12.86
N GLU A 213 33.69 10.17 11.71
CA GLU A 213 34.97 10.00 11.01
C GLU A 213 35.60 11.31 10.54
N SER A 214 34.83 12.40 10.46
CA SER A 214 35.30 13.74 10.05
C SER A 214 35.96 14.54 11.18
N PHE A 215 36.00 14.00 12.41
CA PHE A 215 36.61 14.63 13.57
C PHE A 215 37.79 13.80 14.09
N ASP A 216 38.70 14.45 14.83
CA ASP A 216 39.86 13.76 15.38
C ASP A 216 39.47 12.70 16.41
N THR A 217 38.36 12.89 17.12
CA THR A 217 37.81 11.93 18.09
C THR A 217 36.30 11.84 18.03
N GLU A 218 35.75 10.66 18.34
CA GLU A 218 34.31 10.42 18.49
C GLU A 218 33.66 11.36 19.52
N LEU A 219 34.33 11.61 20.63
CA LEU A 219 33.84 12.53 21.67
C LEU A 219 33.69 13.96 21.16
N GLU A 220 34.63 14.44 20.35
CA GLU A 220 34.56 15.75 19.71
C GLU A 220 33.39 15.83 18.76
N ALA A 221 33.23 14.83 17.87
CA ALA A 221 32.11 14.74 16.96
C ALA A 221 30.75 14.81 17.69
N PHE A 222 30.61 14.08 18.80
CA PHE A 222 29.39 14.06 19.60
C PHE A 222 29.12 15.42 20.27
N LYS A 223 30.15 16.07 20.84
CA LYS A 223 30.01 17.40 21.46
C LYS A 223 29.65 18.48 20.43
N GLU A 224 30.24 18.43 19.23
CA GLU A 224 29.91 19.40 18.19
C GLU A 224 28.47 19.16 17.67
N PHE A 225 28.01 17.92 17.58
CA PHE A 225 26.62 17.63 17.25
C PHE A 225 25.65 18.15 18.33
N ALA A 226 25.97 17.93 19.61
CA ALA A 226 25.17 18.40 20.73
C ALA A 226 25.08 19.95 20.80
N LYS A 227 26.16 20.67 20.46
CA LYS A 227 26.15 22.15 20.36
C LYS A 227 25.25 22.62 19.20
N THR A 228 25.31 21.93 18.08
CA THR A 228 24.61 22.35 16.84
C THR A 228 23.12 21.97 16.86
N TYR A 229 22.78 20.82 17.45
CA TYR A 229 21.41 20.27 17.49
C TYR A 229 21.00 19.85 18.91
N PRO A 230 21.04 20.77 19.90
CA PRO A 230 20.79 20.40 21.28
C PRO A 230 19.37 19.92 21.55
N GLU A 231 18.36 20.38 20.77
CA GLU A 231 16.95 20.02 20.95
C GLU A 231 16.63 18.58 20.53
N ASN A 232 17.53 17.92 19.76
CA ASN A 232 17.35 16.56 19.28
C ASN A 232 18.71 15.87 19.13
N CYS A 233 19.36 15.60 20.26
CA CYS A 233 20.71 15.06 20.29
C CYS A 233 20.69 13.53 20.38
N ILE A 234 20.52 12.85 19.24
CA ILE A 234 20.59 11.38 19.12
C ILE A 234 21.92 11.00 18.48
N LEU A 235 22.80 10.37 19.24
CA LEU A 235 24.18 10.07 18.86
C LEU A 235 24.32 8.66 18.29
N LEU A 236 24.99 8.50 17.15
CA LEU A 236 25.27 7.21 16.51
C LEU A 236 26.52 6.59 17.15
N VAL A 237 26.34 5.50 17.90
CA VAL A 237 27.35 5.03 18.89
C VAL A 237 28.14 3.78 18.45
N ASP A 238 27.91 3.29 17.27
CA ASP A 238 28.51 2.04 16.78
C ASP A 238 29.55 2.23 15.65
N THR A 239 30.15 3.45 15.56
CA THR A 239 31.19 3.72 14.56
C THR A 239 32.45 2.89 14.82
N TYR A 240 32.88 2.74 16.07
CA TYR A 240 34.09 1.99 16.46
C TYR A 240 33.79 0.81 17.39
N ASP A 241 33.32 1.06 18.61
CA ASP A 241 32.90 0.05 19.58
C ASP A 241 31.76 0.62 20.43
N THR A 242 30.59 0.07 20.28
CA THR A 242 29.39 0.58 20.95
C THR A 242 29.56 0.73 22.46
N LEU A 243 30.01 -0.32 23.14
CA LEU A 243 30.06 -0.35 24.62
C LEU A 243 31.34 0.23 25.20
N LYS A 244 32.49 0.16 24.50
CA LYS A 244 33.78 0.66 25.04
C LYS A 244 34.08 2.10 24.63
N SER A 245 33.52 2.60 23.55
CA SER A 245 33.74 3.95 23.01
C SER A 245 32.44 4.74 22.90
N GLY A 246 31.49 4.29 22.08
CA GLY A 246 30.30 5.05 21.73
C GLY A 246 29.44 5.45 22.92
N ILE A 247 28.98 4.51 23.75
CA ILE A 247 28.17 4.81 24.92
C ILE A 247 28.93 5.62 25.97
N PRO A 248 30.21 5.30 26.36
CA PRO A 248 30.97 6.16 27.25
C PRO A 248 31.13 7.60 26.76
N ASN A 249 31.34 7.82 25.47
CA ASN A 249 31.46 9.14 24.87
C ASN A 249 30.11 9.86 24.76
N ALA A 250 29.01 9.14 24.50
CA ALA A 250 27.67 9.71 24.58
C ALA A 250 27.32 10.20 25.99
N ILE A 251 27.61 9.40 27.02
CA ILE A 251 27.43 9.80 28.44
C ILE A 251 28.25 11.05 28.78
N LYS A 252 29.51 11.12 28.35
CA LYS A 252 30.33 12.35 28.55
C LYS A 252 29.73 13.54 27.83
N THR A 253 29.13 13.34 26.66
CA THR A 253 28.46 14.40 25.91
C THR A 253 27.20 14.86 26.60
N PHE A 254 26.38 13.95 27.13
CA PHE A 254 25.16 14.34 27.88
C PHE A 254 25.51 15.12 29.18
N LYS A 255 26.56 14.73 29.91
CA LYS A 255 27.08 15.51 31.05
C LYS A 255 27.55 16.88 30.61
N TYR A 256 28.29 16.97 29.48
CA TYR A 256 28.70 18.25 28.92
C TYR A 256 27.48 19.13 28.57
N MET A 257 26.37 18.55 28.07
CA MET A 257 25.14 19.31 27.81
C MET A 257 24.55 19.88 29.09
N GLU A 258 24.46 19.09 30.17
CA GLU A 258 24.00 19.57 31.49
C GLU A 258 24.90 20.69 32.05
N GLU A 259 26.21 20.52 32.03
CA GLU A 259 27.19 21.51 32.52
C GLU A 259 27.11 22.83 31.75
N ASN A 260 26.67 22.80 30.48
CA ASN A 260 26.55 24.00 29.64
C ASN A 260 25.09 24.48 29.47
N ASN A 261 24.17 23.98 30.31
CA ASN A 261 22.74 24.32 30.28
C ASN A 261 22.07 24.10 28.89
N LEU A 262 22.53 23.11 28.14
CA LEU A 262 21.88 22.67 26.92
C LEU A 262 20.70 21.74 27.25
N PRO A 263 19.63 21.71 26.44
CA PRO A 263 18.47 20.83 26.68
C PRO A 263 18.85 19.36 26.69
N THR A 264 18.37 18.60 27.68
CA THR A 264 18.57 17.15 27.83
C THR A 264 17.26 16.37 27.82
N ASN A 265 16.16 17.00 27.45
CA ASN A 265 14.82 16.37 27.38
C ASN A 265 14.63 15.46 26.19
N ASN A 266 15.44 15.58 25.12
CA ASN A 266 15.37 14.74 23.94
C ASN A 266 16.77 14.29 23.47
N ILE A 267 17.48 13.63 24.39
CA ILE A 267 18.78 13.02 24.15
C ILE A 267 18.61 11.50 23.91
N GLY A 268 19.56 10.89 23.24
CA GLY A 268 19.55 9.44 23.04
C GLY A 268 20.71 8.94 22.20
N VAL A 269 20.66 7.66 21.93
CA VAL A 269 21.66 6.97 21.10
C VAL A 269 20.99 6.15 20.02
N ARG A 270 21.70 5.93 18.91
CA ARG A 270 21.29 5.03 17.83
C ARG A 270 22.32 3.93 17.68
N ILE A 271 21.84 2.69 17.61
CA ILE A 271 22.63 1.48 17.37
C ILE A 271 22.20 0.93 15.99
N ASP A 272 23.16 0.83 15.07
CA ASP A 272 22.92 0.47 13.66
C ASP A 272 23.62 -0.84 13.25
N SER A 273 24.27 -1.53 14.19
CA SER A 273 25.03 -2.76 13.92
C SER A 273 25.18 -3.66 15.16
N GLY A 274 25.64 -4.89 14.93
CA GLY A 274 25.91 -5.87 15.99
C GLY A 274 24.68 -6.61 16.50
N ASP A 275 24.80 -7.22 17.69
CA ASP A 275 23.67 -7.87 18.37
C ASP A 275 22.79 -6.81 19.04
N LEU A 276 21.73 -6.38 18.35
CA LEU A 276 20.87 -5.28 18.81
C LEU A 276 20.20 -5.59 20.15
N ALA A 277 19.84 -6.84 20.42
CA ALA A 277 19.20 -7.22 21.68
C ALA A 277 20.17 -7.12 22.86
N TYR A 278 21.38 -7.63 22.71
CA TYR A 278 22.41 -7.55 23.73
C TYR A 278 22.86 -6.10 23.93
N LEU A 279 23.20 -5.41 22.83
CA LEU A 279 23.72 -4.02 22.89
C LEU A 279 22.72 -3.05 23.48
N SER A 280 21.40 -3.18 23.17
CA SER A 280 20.39 -2.28 23.71
C SER A 280 20.21 -2.44 25.23
N LYS A 281 20.26 -3.67 25.74
CA LYS A 281 20.19 -3.95 27.19
C LYS A 281 21.37 -3.36 27.96
N GLU A 282 22.59 -3.62 27.47
CA GLU A 282 23.80 -3.07 28.10
C GLU A 282 23.82 -1.54 28.00
N THR A 283 23.39 -0.98 26.84
CA THR A 283 23.26 0.46 26.65
C THR A 283 22.28 1.09 27.66
N ARG A 284 21.09 0.52 27.84
CA ARG A 284 20.11 0.99 28.81
C ARG A 284 20.66 1.00 30.21
N LYS A 285 21.37 -0.08 30.60
CA LYS A 285 22.03 -0.18 31.90
C LYS A 285 23.07 0.93 32.08
N MET A 286 23.98 1.08 31.11
CA MET A 286 25.06 2.11 31.20
C MET A 286 24.50 3.53 31.25
N LEU A 287 23.46 3.84 30.48
CA LEU A 287 22.79 5.14 30.52
C LEU A 287 22.13 5.38 31.87
N SER A 288 21.44 4.39 32.42
CA SER A 288 20.76 4.49 33.72
C SER A 288 21.76 4.65 34.85
N ASP A 289 22.84 3.87 34.88
CA ASP A 289 23.90 3.93 35.88
C ASP A 289 24.63 5.31 35.84
N ALA A 290 24.66 5.95 34.69
CA ALA A 290 25.24 7.28 34.50
C ALA A 290 24.30 8.46 34.84
N GLY A 291 23.02 8.18 35.17
CA GLY A 291 22.03 9.20 35.54
C GLY A 291 21.12 9.64 34.37
N PHE A 292 21.14 8.95 33.22
CA PHE A 292 20.34 9.27 32.03
C PHE A 292 19.32 8.15 31.67
N PRO A 293 18.46 7.70 32.61
CA PRO A 293 17.48 6.64 32.31
C PRO A 293 16.46 7.03 31.24
N GLN A 294 16.23 8.34 31.05
CA GLN A 294 15.32 8.92 30.08
C GLN A 294 15.90 9.01 28.66
N ALA A 295 17.22 8.81 28.49
CA ALA A 295 17.85 8.86 27.17
C ALA A 295 17.28 7.77 26.25
N LYS A 296 16.86 8.15 25.06
CA LYS A 296 16.21 7.24 24.10
C LYS A 296 17.22 6.31 23.45
N ILE A 297 16.79 5.08 23.16
CA ILE A 297 17.54 4.11 22.36
C ILE A 297 16.78 3.90 21.05
N CYS A 298 17.43 4.25 19.94
CA CYS A 298 16.94 3.99 18.59
C CYS A 298 17.68 2.77 18.03
N LEU A 299 16.96 1.76 17.56
CA LEU A 299 17.54 0.63 16.84
C LEU A 299 17.29 0.77 15.35
N SER A 300 18.27 0.42 14.55
CA SER A 300 18.18 0.39 13.08
C SER A 300 19.09 -0.73 12.54
N ASN A 301 19.07 -0.96 11.23
CA ASN A 301 19.74 -2.04 10.51
C ASN A 301 18.89 -3.29 10.28
N GLY A 302 18.46 -3.49 9.04
CA GLY A 302 17.83 -4.72 8.56
C GLY A 302 16.55 -5.16 9.29
N LEU A 303 15.84 -4.23 9.94
CA LEU A 303 14.66 -4.54 10.74
C LEU A 303 13.50 -5.00 9.85
N THR A 304 13.00 -6.20 10.13
CA THR A 304 11.76 -6.77 9.58
C THR A 304 10.75 -6.95 10.71
N ALA A 305 9.49 -7.24 10.38
CA ALA A 305 8.49 -7.57 11.39
C ALA A 305 8.94 -8.75 12.27
N GLU A 306 9.53 -9.79 11.65
CA GLU A 306 10.03 -10.99 12.34
C GLU A 306 11.23 -10.68 13.26
N THR A 307 12.14 -9.82 12.81
CA THR A 307 13.30 -9.43 13.66
C THR A 307 12.86 -8.56 14.82
N ILE A 308 11.86 -7.70 14.64
CA ILE A 308 11.29 -6.89 15.74
C ILE A 308 10.64 -7.79 16.79
N GLU A 309 9.81 -8.78 16.40
CA GLU A 309 9.23 -9.77 17.32
C GLU A 309 10.32 -10.56 18.07
N SER A 310 11.41 -10.90 17.37
CA SER A 310 12.57 -11.57 17.98
C SER A 310 13.28 -10.68 19.00
N LEU A 311 13.52 -9.40 18.69
CA LEU A 311 14.13 -8.44 19.61
C LEU A 311 13.29 -8.29 20.87
N ILE A 312 11.96 -8.18 20.75
CA ILE A 312 11.04 -8.11 21.89
C ILE A 312 11.14 -9.38 22.75
N THR A 313 11.13 -10.56 22.11
CA THR A 313 11.24 -11.85 22.81
C THR A 313 12.56 -11.98 23.57
N GLN A 314 13.64 -11.42 23.05
CA GLN A 314 14.96 -11.40 23.68
C GLN A 314 15.11 -10.33 24.78
N GLY A 315 14.06 -9.52 25.00
CA GLY A 315 14.08 -8.45 26.00
C GLY A 315 14.94 -7.24 25.59
N ALA A 316 15.01 -6.91 24.30
CA ALA A 316 15.68 -5.71 23.80
C ALA A 316 15.03 -4.44 24.37
N GLU A 317 15.84 -3.46 24.69
CA GLU A 317 15.43 -2.16 25.27
C GLU A 317 15.54 -1.06 24.22
N PHE A 318 14.42 -0.57 23.73
CA PHE A 318 14.40 0.48 22.71
C PHE A 318 13.13 1.34 22.76
N ASP A 319 13.26 2.58 22.32
CA ASP A 319 12.20 3.59 22.33
C ASP A 319 11.71 3.93 20.92
N THR A 320 12.57 3.78 19.91
CA THR A 320 12.24 4.03 18.50
C THR A 320 12.97 3.05 17.58
N LEU A 321 12.40 2.86 16.39
CA LEU A 321 12.98 2.04 15.31
C LEU A 321 13.19 2.88 14.06
N GLY A 322 14.35 2.72 13.42
CA GLY A 322 14.63 3.26 12.08
C GLY A 322 14.61 2.15 11.05
N VAL A 323 13.62 2.13 10.16
CA VAL A 323 13.43 1.06 9.18
C VAL A 323 13.66 1.60 7.77
N GLY A 324 14.52 0.95 7.01
CA GLY A 324 14.89 1.32 5.65
C GLY A 324 14.32 0.36 4.61
N ASP A 325 15.12 -0.64 4.24
CA ASP A 325 14.88 -1.54 3.10
C ASP A 325 13.48 -2.18 3.12
N ASN A 326 13.02 -2.61 4.27
CA ASN A 326 11.76 -3.34 4.41
C ASN A 326 10.49 -2.46 4.28
N ILE A 327 10.64 -1.14 4.16
CA ILE A 327 9.58 -0.21 3.77
C ILE A 327 9.75 0.21 2.32
N SER A 328 10.97 0.58 1.91
CA SER A 328 11.23 1.10 0.55
C SER A 328 11.31 0.00 -0.51
N LYS A 329 11.69 -1.20 -0.10
CA LYS A 329 11.79 -2.38 -0.97
C LYS A 329 11.37 -3.63 -0.18
N PRO A 330 10.09 -3.73 0.20
CA PRO A 330 9.61 -4.87 0.95
C PRO A 330 9.74 -6.15 0.12
N ASP A 331 9.95 -7.27 0.79
CA ASP A 331 10.01 -8.57 0.14
C ASP A 331 8.67 -8.94 -0.50
N GLY A 332 8.73 -9.52 -1.70
CA GLY A 332 7.56 -9.97 -2.47
C GLY A 332 6.89 -8.85 -3.26
N ARG A 333 6.01 -9.25 -4.18
CA ARG A 333 5.28 -8.35 -5.07
C ARG A 333 3.78 -8.55 -4.91
N MET A 334 3.00 -7.48 -4.98
CA MET A 334 1.53 -7.55 -4.89
C MET A 334 0.94 -8.35 -6.05
N GLY A 335 1.43 -8.15 -7.26
CA GLY A 335 0.98 -8.89 -8.44
C GLY A 335 -0.50 -8.67 -8.73
N CYS A 336 -0.97 -7.43 -8.62
CA CYS A 336 -2.32 -7.05 -9.03
C CYS A 336 -2.53 -7.34 -10.51
N VAL A 337 -3.76 -7.66 -10.85
CA VAL A 337 -4.21 -7.94 -12.21
C VAL A 337 -5.43 -7.11 -12.54
N TYR A 338 -5.60 -6.79 -13.82
CA TYR A 338 -6.73 -6.07 -14.40
C TYR A 338 -7.52 -7.01 -15.30
N LYS A 339 -8.80 -7.24 -15.04
CA LYS A 339 -9.56 -8.25 -15.80
C LYS A 339 -10.97 -7.76 -16.11
N GLU A 340 -11.35 -7.94 -17.39
CA GLU A 340 -12.73 -7.78 -17.83
C GLU A 340 -13.61 -8.80 -17.11
N VAL A 341 -14.69 -8.30 -16.48
CA VAL A 341 -15.65 -9.10 -15.71
C VAL A 341 -17.06 -9.00 -16.24
N ALA A 342 -17.38 -7.99 -17.03
CA ALA A 342 -18.64 -7.85 -17.72
C ALA A 342 -18.53 -6.98 -18.97
N LEU A 343 -19.36 -7.25 -19.98
CA LEU A 343 -19.53 -6.46 -21.18
C LEU A 343 -21.02 -6.19 -21.39
N LYS A 344 -21.39 -4.97 -21.78
CA LYS A 344 -22.79 -4.63 -22.07
C LYS A 344 -23.11 -4.88 -23.53
N GLN A 345 -24.07 -5.75 -23.78
CA GLN A 345 -24.56 -6.08 -25.13
C GLN A 345 -26.08 -5.97 -25.16
N ASN A 346 -26.63 -5.27 -26.14
CA ASN A 346 -28.08 -5.09 -26.31
C ASN A 346 -28.79 -4.50 -25.06
N GLY A 347 -28.06 -3.68 -24.30
CA GLY A 347 -28.57 -3.07 -23.06
C GLY A 347 -28.41 -3.92 -21.79
N GLU A 348 -27.98 -5.17 -21.91
CA GLU A 348 -27.80 -6.09 -20.80
C GLU A 348 -26.31 -6.34 -20.49
N TRP A 349 -25.99 -6.51 -19.21
CA TRP A 349 -24.64 -6.87 -18.75
C TRP A 349 -24.42 -8.38 -18.90
N ILE A 350 -23.53 -8.74 -19.81
CA ILE A 350 -23.09 -10.12 -20.03
C ILE A 350 -21.83 -10.35 -19.19
N PRO A 351 -21.88 -11.25 -18.20
CA PRO A 351 -20.70 -11.55 -17.38
C PRO A 351 -19.62 -12.22 -18.23
N LYS A 352 -18.37 -11.86 -17.96
CA LYS A 352 -17.19 -12.43 -18.61
C LYS A 352 -16.39 -13.26 -17.61
N ILE A 353 -15.96 -14.43 -18.04
CA ILE A 353 -15.16 -15.33 -17.22
C ILE A 353 -14.07 -15.98 -18.06
N LYS A 354 -12.85 -15.99 -17.53
CA LYS A 354 -11.76 -16.76 -18.10
C LYS A 354 -11.66 -18.08 -17.37
N LEU A 355 -11.90 -19.20 -18.07
CA LEU A 355 -11.60 -20.52 -17.54
C LEU A 355 -10.08 -20.77 -17.62
N SER A 356 -9.52 -21.30 -16.56
CA SER A 356 -8.11 -21.66 -16.48
C SER A 356 -7.98 -23.06 -15.89
N ASN A 357 -6.92 -23.79 -16.25
CA ASN A 357 -6.59 -25.07 -15.61
C ASN A 357 -6.24 -24.90 -14.13
N ASP A 358 -5.85 -23.69 -13.73
CA ASP A 358 -5.59 -23.30 -12.36
C ASP A 358 -6.82 -22.56 -11.82
N THR A 359 -7.52 -23.14 -10.86
CA THR A 359 -8.76 -22.60 -10.28
C THR A 359 -8.57 -21.24 -9.63
N ILE A 360 -7.37 -20.95 -9.07
CA ILE A 360 -6.99 -19.64 -8.50
C ILE A 360 -7.02 -18.52 -9.56
N LYS A 361 -6.91 -18.86 -10.85
CA LYS A 361 -6.92 -17.88 -11.95
C LYS A 361 -8.31 -17.60 -12.49
N ILE A 362 -9.35 -18.27 -11.99
CA ILE A 362 -10.73 -18.00 -12.37
C ILE A 362 -11.18 -16.71 -11.68
N VAL A 363 -11.53 -15.70 -12.48
CA VAL A 363 -11.98 -14.41 -11.97
C VAL A 363 -13.37 -14.49 -11.33
N ASN A 364 -13.69 -13.50 -10.49
CA ASN A 364 -15.03 -13.29 -9.98
C ASN A 364 -15.82 -12.44 -10.99
N PRO A 365 -16.76 -13.02 -11.77
CA PRO A 365 -17.41 -12.36 -12.90
C PRO A 365 -18.48 -11.36 -12.48
N GLY A 366 -18.94 -10.55 -13.45
CA GLY A 366 -20.09 -9.66 -13.31
C GLY A 366 -19.76 -8.31 -12.68
N HIS A 367 -20.66 -7.35 -12.89
CA HIS A 367 -20.61 -6.05 -12.23
C HIS A 367 -21.15 -6.19 -10.81
N LYS A 368 -20.27 -6.35 -9.83
CA LYS A 368 -20.58 -6.69 -8.44
C LYS A 368 -20.31 -5.54 -7.48
N LYS A 369 -20.70 -5.70 -6.23
CA LYS A 369 -20.36 -4.88 -5.08
C LYS A 369 -19.61 -5.70 -4.06
N LEU A 370 -18.78 -5.03 -3.29
CA LEU A 370 -18.04 -5.59 -2.17
C LEU A 370 -18.47 -4.93 -0.86
N TYR A 371 -18.82 -5.75 0.12
CA TYR A 371 -19.22 -5.31 1.45
C TYR A 371 -18.32 -5.93 2.50
N ARG A 372 -18.01 -5.21 3.57
CA ARG A 372 -17.42 -5.76 4.79
C ARG A 372 -18.50 -5.91 5.84
N ALA A 373 -18.59 -7.11 6.40
CA ALA A 373 -19.46 -7.43 7.53
C ALA A 373 -18.69 -7.19 8.83
N PHE A 374 -19.26 -6.40 9.73
CA PHE A 374 -18.73 -6.17 11.07
C PHE A 374 -19.66 -6.80 12.11
N ASP A 375 -19.08 -7.50 13.07
CA ASP A 375 -19.81 -7.99 14.25
C ASP A 375 -20.28 -6.80 15.09
N LYS A 376 -21.59 -6.76 15.43
CA LYS A 376 -22.17 -5.62 16.15
C LYS A 376 -21.77 -5.55 17.63
N ASP A 377 -21.39 -6.67 18.23
CA ASP A 377 -21.01 -6.73 19.63
C ASP A 377 -19.55 -6.34 19.84
N THR A 378 -18.66 -6.77 18.95
CA THR A 378 -17.21 -6.56 19.06
C THR A 378 -16.67 -5.46 18.15
N GLY A 379 -17.36 -5.13 17.07
CA GLY A 379 -16.91 -4.20 16.04
C GLY A 379 -15.83 -4.76 15.09
N PHE A 380 -15.42 -6.02 15.25
CA PHE A 380 -14.45 -6.66 14.37
C PHE A 380 -15.05 -7.03 13.02
N ALA A 381 -14.22 -6.97 11.98
CA ALA A 381 -14.56 -7.42 10.63
C ALA A 381 -14.63 -8.96 10.59
N ILE A 382 -15.77 -9.50 10.16
CA ILE A 382 -16.03 -10.95 10.09
C ILE A 382 -15.58 -11.50 8.73
N ALA A 383 -16.02 -10.84 7.64
CA ALA A 383 -15.80 -11.28 6.28
C ALA A 383 -16.03 -10.13 5.30
N ASP A 384 -15.42 -10.23 4.12
CA ASP A 384 -15.76 -9.39 2.97
C ASP A 384 -16.63 -10.19 1.99
N ILE A 385 -17.70 -9.58 1.50
CA ILE A 385 -18.79 -10.28 0.83
C ILE A 385 -19.06 -9.65 -0.53
N MET A 386 -18.83 -10.41 -1.58
CA MET A 386 -19.22 -10.04 -2.93
C MET A 386 -20.70 -10.37 -3.16
N ALA A 387 -21.41 -9.45 -3.81
CA ALA A 387 -22.79 -9.63 -4.20
C ALA A 387 -23.03 -9.07 -5.60
N ASN A 388 -24.02 -9.60 -6.33
CA ASN A 388 -24.45 -8.98 -7.58
C ASN A 388 -24.88 -7.53 -7.32
N ARG A 389 -24.60 -6.60 -8.24
CA ARG A 389 -24.78 -5.16 -7.98
C ARG A 389 -26.19 -4.77 -7.54
N ASN A 390 -27.19 -5.44 -8.04
CA ASN A 390 -28.61 -5.16 -7.74
C ASN A 390 -29.21 -6.13 -6.69
N GLU A 391 -28.38 -7.00 -6.11
CA GLU A 391 -28.84 -7.98 -5.12
C GLU A 391 -29.27 -7.29 -3.81
N LYS A 392 -30.41 -7.71 -3.28
CA LYS A 392 -30.86 -7.28 -1.95
C LYS A 392 -30.33 -8.23 -0.89
N ILE A 393 -29.24 -7.83 -0.27
CA ILE A 393 -28.57 -8.65 0.75
C ILE A 393 -29.38 -8.73 2.02
N LYS A 394 -29.61 -9.93 2.54
CA LYS A 394 -30.22 -10.15 3.84
C LYS A 394 -29.37 -9.57 4.96
N ARG A 395 -29.98 -8.97 5.97
CA ARG A 395 -29.30 -8.36 7.12
C ARG A 395 -29.23 -9.27 8.36
N GLU A 396 -29.80 -10.46 8.23
CA GLU A 396 -29.83 -11.50 9.27
C GLU A 396 -29.73 -12.88 8.62
N ASN A 397 -29.12 -13.85 9.30
CA ASN A 397 -28.93 -15.21 8.82
C ASN A 397 -28.38 -15.25 7.37
N LEU A 398 -27.34 -14.47 7.10
CA LEU A 398 -26.73 -14.40 5.80
C LEU A 398 -25.79 -15.59 5.57
N LEU A 399 -26.13 -16.46 4.64
CA LEU A 399 -25.25 -17.53 4.18
C LEU A 399 -24.23 -16.94 3.20
N ILE A 400 -22.97 -16.98 3.58
CA ILE A 400 -21.82 -16.65 2.75
C ILE A 400 -21.09 -17.92 2.31
N VAL A 401 -20.55 -17.93 1.11
CA VAL A 401 -19.94 -19.09 0.47
C VAL A 401 -18.65 -18.65 -0.21
N SER A 402 -17.60 -19.46 -0.07
CA SER A 402 -16.34 -19.19 -0.76
C SER A 402 -16.49 -19.32 -2.28
N PRO A 403 -16.12 -18.31 -3.07
CA PRO A 403 -16.17 -18.38 -4.53
C PRO A 403 -15.11 -19.33 -5.13
N GLN A 404 -14.16 -19.81 -4.33
CA GLN A 404 -13.11 -20.76 -4.72
C GLN A 404 -13.43 -22.19 -4.29
N ASP A 405 -14.17 -22.36 -3.18
CA ASP A 405 -14.51 -23.67 -2.63
C ASP A 405 -15.94 -23.65 -2.07
N TYR A 406 -16.89 -24.14 -2.85
CA TYR A 406 -18.31 -24.14 -2.50
C TYR A 406 -18.65 -24.92 -1.21
N LEU A 407 -17.76 -25.80 -0.74
CA LEU A 407 -17.94 -26.52 0.52
C LEU A 407 -17.63 -25.63 1.73
N LYS A 408 -16.78 -24.61 1.57
CA LYS A 408 -16.52 -23.61 2.59
C LYS A 408 -17.65 -22.59 2.60
N ARG A 409 -18.49 -22.66 3.61
CA ARG A 409 -19.66 -21.77 3.78
C ARG A 409 -20.00 -21.58 5.24
N THR A 410 -20.51 -20.40 5.57
CA THR A 410 -20.88 -20.02 6.94
C THR A 410 -22.13 -19.16 6.93
N THR A 411 -22.94 -19.25 7.98
CA THR A 411 -24.05 -18.32 8.20
C THR A 411 -23.63 -17.29 9.24
N ILE A 412 -23.64 -16.01 8.88
CA ILE A 412 -23.33 -14.93 9.79
C ILE A 412 -24.60 -14.26 10.30
N ASN A 413 -24.57 -13.86 11.56
CA ASN A 413 -25.67 -13.20 12.28
C ASN A 413 -25.13 -12.00 13.04
N ASN A 414 -26.01 -11.12 13.51
CA ASN A 414 -25.68 -9.96 14.34
C ASN A 414 -24.55 -9.09 13.76
N PHE A 415 -24.66 -8.75 12.47
CA PHE A 415 -23.64 -7.99 11.77
C PHE A 415 -24.20 -6.69 11.16
N GLU A 416 -23.28 -5.77 10.87
CA GLU A 416 -23.50 -4.60 10.02
C GLU A 416 -22.71 -4.75 8.72
N LEU A 417 -23.31 -4.33 7.59
CA LEU A 417 -22.64 -4.31 6.28
C LEU A 417 -22.30 -2.87 5.89
N LYS A 418 -21.03 -2.69 5.52
CA LYS A 418 -20.53 -1.45 4.91
C LYS A 418 -20.02 -1.76 3.50
N GLU A 419 -20.50 -1.03 2.50
CA GLU A 419 -19.93 -1.09 1.15
C GLU A 419 -18.49 -0.54 1.19
N LEU A 420 -17.51 -1.28 0.68
CA LEU A 420 -16.10 -0.90 0.78
C LEU A 420 -15.68 0.07 -0.32
N GLN A 421 -16.17 -0.13 -1.55
CA GLN A 421 -15.83 0.75 -2.65
C GLN A 421 -16.62 2.06 -2.58
N GLN A 422 -15.94 3.16 -2.84
CA GLN A 422 -16.51 4.49 -3.01
C GLN A 422 -16.44 4.90 -4.47
N THR A 423 -17.36 5.77 -4.91
CA THR A 423 -17.31 6.34 -6.26
C THR A 423 -16.21 7.40 -6.31
N ILE A 424 -15.24 7.19 -7.21
CA ILE A 424 -14.12 8.10 -7.43
C ILE A 424 -14.41 9.00 -8.63
N TYR A 425 -14.78 8.40 -9.76
CA TYR A 425 -15.26 9.10 -10.95
C TYR A 425 -16.69 8.69 -11.24
N LYS A 426 -17.50 9.65 -11.67
CA LYS A 426 -18.85 9.44 -12.15
C LYS A 426 -19.03 10.17 -13.48
N ASP A 427 -19.41 9.40 -14.51
CA ASP A 427 -19.58 9.93 -15.87
C ASP A 427 -18.36 10.75 -16.36
N GLY A 428 -17.14 10.29 -16.01
CA GLY A 428 -15.85 10.93 -16.33
C GLY A 428 -15.45 12.10 -15.47
N GLU A 429 -16.26 12.49 -14.48
CA GLU A 429 -15.95 13.61 -13.59
C GLU A 429 -15.51 13.09 -12.21
N LEU A 430 -14.43 13.69 -11.66
CA LEU A 430 -13.94 13.36 -10.32
C LEU A 430 -14.93 13.84 -9.25
N VAL A 431 -15.50 12.90 -8.50
CA VAL A 431 -16.47 13.20 -7.43
C VAL A 431 -15.93 12.90 -6.02
N TYR A 432 -14.76 12.26 -5.94
CA TYR A 432 -14.12 11.90 -4.69
C TYR A 432 -13.25 13.03 -4.16
N ASN A 433 -13.38 13.34 -2.86
CA ASN A 433 -12.47 14.25 -2.19
C ASN A 433 -11.37 13.43 -1.52
N ASP A 434 -10.19 13.37 -2.15
CA ASP A 434 -9.07 12.58 -1.65
C ASP A 434 -8.57 13.15 -0.31
N PRO A 435 -8.57 12.36 0.79
CA PRO A 435 -8.08 12.82 2.08
C PRO A 435 -6.58 13.10 2.07
N THR A 436 -6.11 13.92 3.01
CA THR A 436 -4.68 14.10 3.26
C THR A 436 -4.04 12.79 3.74
N ILE A 437 -2.71 12.67 3.59
CA ILE A 437 -1.99 11.48 4.07
C ILE A 437 -2.15 11.29 5.58
N GLU A 438 -2.22 12.37 6.36
CA GLU A 438 -2.46 12.28 7.81
C GLU A 438 -3.87 11.74 8.11
N GLU A 439 -4.89 12.17 7.39
CA GLU A 439 -6.25 11.64 7.53
C GLU A 439 -6.30 10.16 7.12
N LYS A 440 -5.59 9.77 6.03
CA LYS A 440 -5.45 8.38 5.60
C LYS A 440 -4.71 7.54 6.65
N ARG A 441 -3.69 8.08 7.33
CA ARG A 441 -2.98 7.42 8.44
C ARG A 441 -3.92 7.11 9.60
N VAL A 442 -4.66 8.12 10.04
CA VAL A 442 -5.66 7.94 11.13
C VAL A 442 -6.75 6.94 10.73
N TYR A 443 -7.17 6.97 9.47
CA TYR A 443 -8.14 6.01 8.93
C TYR A 443 -7.56 4.59 8.89
N CYS A 444 -6.33 4.42 8.43
CA CYS A 444 -5.64 3.13 8.40
C CYS A 444 -5.57 2.49 9.80
N ASP A 445 -5.17 3.27 10.81
CA ASP A 445 -5.11 2.80 12.20
C ASP A 445 -6.49 2.34 12.71
N LYS A 446 -7.55 3.09 12.40
CA LYS A 446 -8.93 2.74 12.76
C LYS A 446 -9.42 1.46 12.08
N GLU A 447 -9.16 1.31 10.78
CA GLU A 447 -9.60 0.12 10.05
C GLU A 447 -8.79 -1.13 10.46
N MET A 448 -7.47 -0.98 10.67
CA MET A 448 -6.62 -2.08 11.17
C MET A 448 -7.00 -2.52 12.60
N ALA A 449 -7.47 -1.61 13.44
CA ALA A 449 -7.95 -1.96 14.78
C ALA A 449 -9.20 -2.87 14.75
N LYS A 450 -9.95 -2.88 13.64
CA LYS A 450 -11.13 -3.74 13.43
C LYS A 450 -10.78 -5.12 12.87
N ILE A 451 -9.53 -5.37 12.48
CA ILE A 451 -9.09 -6.67 11.99
C ILE A 451 -8.61 -7.51 13.17
N TYR A 452 -9.05 -8.77 13.23
CA TYR A 452 -8.65 -9.71 14.29
C TYR A 452 -7.13 -9.84 14.41
N PRO A 453 -6.57 -9.91 15.62
CA PRO A 453 -5.13 -10.07 15.83
C PRO A 453 -4.55 -11.29 15.10
N GLU A 454 -5.32 -12.37 14.99
CA GLU A 454 -4.94 -13.60 14.32
C GLU A 454 -4.64 -13.41 12.83
N VAL A 455 -5.35 -12.52 12.14
CA VAL A 455 -5.15 -12.18 10.74
C VAL A 455 -3.88 -11.33 10.57
N LYS A 456 -3.49 -10.59 11.61
CA LYS A 456 -2.34 -9.67 11.59
C LYS A 456 -1.01 -10.33 11.98
N ARG A 457 -1.00 -11.60 12.35
CA ARG A 457 0.21 -12.34 12.72
C ARG A 457 1.27 -12.25 11.63
N THR A 458 2.49 -12.08 12.02
CA THR A 458 3.65 -12.04 11.12
C THR A 458 3.88 -13.40 10.46
N ARG A 459 3.65 -14.49 11.20
CA ARG A 459 3.77 -15.87 10.74
C ARG A 459 2.47 -16.63 10.95
N MET A 460 2.12 -17.46 9.97
CA MET A 460 0.90 -18.27 9.96
C MET A 460 -0.35 -17.45 10.35
N PRO A 461 -0.63 -16.34 9.65
CA PRO A 461 -1.83 -15.58 9.91
C PRO A 461 -3.07 -16.42 9.64
N HIS A 462 -4.15 -16.16 10.38
CA HIS A 462 -5.44 -16.72 10.05
C HIS A 462 -5.93 -16.17 8.70
N GLU A 463 -6.49 -17.04 7.87
CA GLU A 463 -7.08 -16.66 6.59
C GLU A 463 -8.37 -15.84 6.83
N TYR A 464 -8.40 -14.61 6.33
CA TYR A 464 -9.60 -13.78 6.38
C TYR A 464 -10.59 -14.22 5.26
N TYR A 465 -11.88 -14.23 5.57
CA TYR A 465 -12.90 -14.70 4.65
C TYR A 465 -13.27 -13.63 3.61
N VAL A 466 -13.01 -13.93 2.33
CA VAL A 466 -13.48 -13.18 1.17
C VAL A 466 -14.45 -14.06 0.41
N ASP A 467 -15.71 -13.95 0.77
CA ASP A 467 -16.78 -14.81 0.30
C ASP A 467 -17.75 -14.08 -0.62
N GLY A 468 -18.73 -14.78 -1.12
CA GLY A 468 -19.86 -14.20 -1.83
C GLY A 468 -21.17 -14.54 -1.13
N THR A 469 -22.24 -13.79 -1.44
CA THR A 469 -23.58 -14.29 -1.14
C THR A 469 -23.80 -15.61 -1.87
N LYS A 470 -24.68 -16.45 -1.34
CA LYS A 470 -25.02 -17.70 -2.03
C LYS A 470 -25.50 -17.46 -3.46
N GLU A 471 -26.30 -16.42 -3.67
CA GLU A 471 -26.82 -16.03 -5.00
C GLU A 471 -25.68 -15.68 -5.96
N TYR A 472 -24.69 -14.90 -5.52
CA TYR A 472 -23.53 -14.57 -6.32
C TYR A 472 -22.65 -15.78 -6.66
N VAL A 473 -22.41 -16.67 -5.70
CA VAL A 473 -21.57 -17.85 -5.94
C VAL A 473 -22.27 -18.88 -6.82
N ASP A 474 -23.57 -19.07 -6.66
CA ASP A 474 -24.38 -19.89 -7.58
C ASP A 474 -24.34 -19.33 -9.01
N PHE A 475 -24.49 -18.02 -9.17
CA PHE A 475 -24.34 -17.34 -10.47
C PHE A 475 -22.98 -17.61 -11.10
N LYS A 476 -21.89 -17.46 -10.37
CA LYS A 476 -20.52 -17.75 -10.84
C LYS A 476 -20.38 -19.22 -11.28
N ASN A 477 -20.85 -20.16 -10.48
CA ASN A 477 -20.75 -21.60 -10.77
C ASN A 477 -21.57 -21.99 -12.00
N ASN A 478 -22.76 -21.46 -12.15
CA ASN A 478 -23.59 -21.68 -13.35
C ASN A 478 -22.88 -21.16 -14.59
N LEU A 479 -22.29 -19.96 -14.54
CA LEU A 479 -21.53 -19.41 -15.66
C LEU A 479 -20.31 -20.27 -16.03
N ILE A 480 -19.63 -20.85 -15.06
CA ILE A 480 -18.51 -21.78 -15.29
C ILE A 480 -19.02 -23.02 -16.06
N GLU A 481 -20.12 -23.61 -15.63
CA GLU A 481 -20.68 -24.82 -16.26
C GLU A 481 -21.20 -24.54 -17.68
N GLU A 482 -21.88 -23.42 -17.88
CA GLU A 482 -22.32 -22.98 -19.21
C GLU A 482 -21.14 -22.76 -20.17
N THR A 483 -20.10 -22.04 -19.70
CA THR A 483 -18.91 -21.80 -20.52
C THR A 483 -18.18 -23.10 -20.86
N ARG A 484 -18.11 -24.07 -19.94
CA ARG A 484 -17.54 -25.41 -20.21
C ARG A 484 -18.32 -26.20 -21.23
N LYS A 485 -19.65 -26.10 -21.22
CA LYS A 485 -20.52 -26.75 -22.25
C LYS A 485 -20.25 -26.18 -23.63
N LEU A 486 -20.25 -24.85 -23.76
CA LEU A 486 -19.96 -24.18 -25.04
C LEU A 486 -18.59 -24.58 -25.62
N VAL A 487 -17.55 -24.67 -24.79
CA VAL A 487 -16.21 -25.11 -25.23
C VAL A 487 -16.21 -26.56 -25.72
N LYS A 488 -17.01 -27.45 -25.11
CA LYS A 488 -17.13 -28.85 -25.56
C LYS A 488 -17.90 -28.97 -26.87
N GLU A 489 -18.96 -28.21 -27.05
CA GLU A 489 -19.77 -28.20 -28.27
C GLU A 489 -18.97 -27.67 -29.46
N ASN A 490 -18.20 -26.59 -29.29
CA ASN A 490 -17.32 -26.05 -30.34
C ASN A 490 -16.12 -26.96 -30.69
N LYS A 491 -15.78 -27.97 -29.87
CA LYS A 491 -14.75 -28.97 -30.22
C LYS A 491 -15.32 -30.11 -31.10
N ASN A 492 -16.64 -30.24 -31.16
CA ASN A 492 -17.32 -31.27 -31.93
C ASN A 492 -17.90 -30.71 -33.25
N ALA A 493 -17.73 -29.41 -33.52
CA ALA A 493 -18.03 -28.71 -34.76
C ALA A 493 -16.74 -28.43 -35.55
#